data_3ce7253f5043f47c78bfb5f4d7ace915
#
_entry.id   3ce7253f5043f47c78bfb5f4d7ace915
#
_cell.length_a   1.000
_cell.length_b   1.000
_cell.length_c   1.000
_cell.angle_alpha   90.00
_cell.angle_beta   90.00
_cell.angle_gamma   90.00
#
_symmetry.space_group_name_H-M   'P 1'
#
loop_
_entity.id
_entity.type
_entity.pdbx_description
1 polymer ?
#
loop_
_entity_poly.entity_id
_entity_poly.type
_entity_poly.pdbx_seq_one_letter_code
_entity_poly.pdbx_strand_id
1 'polypeptide(L)'
;NSDEEKKVANKVEEKKADAAPKKELKKYKNLYTFDRSAEHYFALLITRGSVDSQKLMKILVDANEDWPGGELKVEKTDGKNFPLIVTVGLFENSTVAMDYLKGILKSSALKQSLQNISYNSVIITKDNLDALRKSGNLNVYMELFKKGYLGR
;
A
#
# COMPACT_ATOMS: atom_id res chain seq x y z
N ASN A 1 -30.30 -3.05 4.69
CA ASN A 1 -30.48 -2.96 4.18
C ASN A 1 -30.59 -3.45 3.82
N SER A 2 -30.37 -3.19 4.12
CA SER A 2 -30.40 -3.19 3.46
C SER A 2 -30.43 -3.66 2.98
N ASP A 3 -29.92 -3.17 3.25
CA ASP A 3 -29.97 -3.10 2.51
C ASP A 3 -29.89 -3.58 2.41
N GLU A 4 -29.45 -3.23 2.51
CA GLU A 4 -29.45 -3.07 2.09
C GLU A 4 -29.26 -3.55 2.08
N GLU A 5 -28.98 -3.32 2.36
CA GLU A 5 -28.82 -3.22 2.12
C GLU A 5 -28.60 -3.68 1.98
N LYS A 6 -28.81 -3.70 2.26
CA LYS A 6 -28.70 -3.65 1.86
C LYS A 6 -28.44 -3.96 1.68
N LYS A 7 -28.29 -3.64 1.98
CA LYS A 7 -28.08 -3.42 1.62
C LYS A 7 -27.86 -3.78 1.69
N VAL A 8 -28.08 -3.51 2.14
CA VAL A 8 -27.85 -3.29 1.90
C VAL A 8 -27.64 -3.71 2.00
N ALA A 9 -27.75 -3.42 2.63
CA ALA A 9 -27.60 -3.19 2.26
C ALA A 9 -27.48 -3.42 2.22
N ASN A 10 -27.07 -3.13 2.37
CA ASN A 10 -26.85 -2.63 2.01
C ASN A 10 -26.77 -2.68 2.38
N LYS A 11 -26.68 -2.05 2.77
CA LYS A 11 -26.60 -1.50 2.66
C LYS A 11 -26.34 -1.49 3.22
N VAL A 12 -26.34 -0.99 3.76
CA VAL A 12 -26.05 -0.51 3.78
C VAL A 12 -25.81 -0.60 4.44
N GLU A 13 -25.72 -0.13 4.95
CA GLU A 13 -25.46 0.24 5.00
C GLU A 13 -25.06 0.37 5.56
N GLU A 14 -24.98 0.85 6.08
CA GLU A 14 -24.56 1.44 6.15
C GLU A 14 -24.10 1.78 6.89
N LYS A 15 -24.01 2.26 7.64
CA LYS A 15 -23.50 3.06 7.99
C LYS A 15 -23.01 3.46 9.02
N LYS A 16 -22.92 3.97 9.74
CA LYS A 16 -22.37 4.55 10.40
C LYS A 16 -21.77 5.29 10.92
N ALA A 17 -21.82 5.72 11.44
CA ALA A 17 -21.06 6.48 11.63
C ALA A 17 -20.60 6.86 12.43
N ASP A 18 -20.54 7.07 12.83
CA ASP A 18 -19.74 7.52 13.08
C ASP A 18 -19.01 7.65 13.55
N ALA A 19 -20.21 8.28 14.42
CA ALA A 19 -18.96 8.46 14.93
C ALA A 19 -17.88 7.54 14.49
N ALA A 20 -17.91 6.38 14.89
CA ALA A 20 -17.00 5.53 14.20
C ALA A 20 -17.32 5.72 12.73
N PRO A 21 -16.37 6.27 12.01
CA PRO A 21 -16.64 6.46 10.62
C PRO A 21 -16.98 5.13 10.00
N LYS A 22 -17.97 5.15 9.19
CA LYS A 22 -18.28 3.97 8.43
C LYS A 22 -17.06 3.55 7.65
N LYS A 23 -16.80 2.28 7.64
CA LYS A 23 -15.87 1.73 6.71
C LYS A 23 -16.32 2.05 5.31
N GLU A 24 -15.43 2.66 4.56
CA GLU A 24 -15.69 2.89 3.14
C GLU A 24 -15.03 1.79 2.35
N LEU A 25 -15.83 0.85 1.86
CA LEU A 25 -15.33 -0.21 1.01
C LEU A 25 -15.76 0.08 -0.41
N LYS A 26 -14.84 0.58 -1.21
CA LYS A 26 -15.07 0.88 -2.61
C LYS A 26 -14.26 -0.04 -3.48
N LYS A 27 -14.94 -0.68 -4.42
CA LYS A 27 -14.26 -1.46 -5.44
C LYS A 27 -13.81 -0.56 -6.57
N TYR A 28 -12.56 -0.73 -6.99
CA TYR A 28 -12.02 -0.03 -8.15
C TYR A 28 -11.95 -1.02 -9.30
N LYS A 29 -12.88 -0.87 -10.24
CA LYS A 29 -12.92 -1.65 -11.48
C LYS A 29 -12.84 -3.15 -11.23
N ASN A 30 -13.48 -3.59 -10.14
CA ASN A 30 -13.56 -5.00 -9.73
C ASN A 30 -12.21 -5.64 -9.42
N LEU A 31 -11.15 -4.83 -9.24
CA LEU A 31 -9.83 -5.33 -8.91
C LEU A 31 -9.43 -5.05 -7.47
N TYR A 32 -9.64 -3.83 -7.01
CA TYR A 32 -9.11 -3.38 -5.73
C TYR A 32 -10.22 -2.85 -4.85
N THR A 33 -10.01 -2.96 -3.54
CA THR A 33 -10.94 -2.43 -2.54
C THR A 33 -10.24 -1.33 -1.74
N PHE A 34 -10.87 -0.17 -1.64
CA PHE A 34 -10.33 0.94 -0.86
C PHE A 34 -10.82 0.81 0.58
N ASP A 35 -9.89 0.66 1.54
CA ASP A 35 -10.22 0.49 2.95
C ASP A 35 -9.11 1.12 3.80
N ARG A 36 -9.34 2.34 4.25
CA ARG A 36 -8.33 3.09 5.01
C ARG A 36 -8.09 2.53 6.41
N SER A 37 -9.04 1.81 6.96
CA SER A 37 -8.93 1.31 8.34
C SER A 37 -8.17 0.00 8.43
N ALA A 38 -7.96 -0.68 7.31
CA ALA A 38 -7.27 -1.96 7.30
C ALA A 38 -5.77 -1.79 7.51
N GLU A 39 -5.10 -2.88 7.86
CA GLU A 39 -3.65 -2.89 7.89
C GLU A 39 -3.06 -2.70 6.49
N HIS A 40 -1.97 -1.95 6.42
CA HIS A 40 -1.32 -1.61 5.14
C HIS A 40 0.17 -1.90 5.21
N TYR A 41 0.72 -2.29 4.07
CA TYR A 41 2.16 -2.26 3.83
C TYR A 41 2.55 -0.93 3.21
N PHE A 42 3.79 -0.53 3.42
CA PHE A 42 4.50 0.31 2.46
C PHE A 42 5.10 -0.62 1.43
N ALA A 43 5.02 -0.27 0.15
CA ALA A 43 5.54 -1.13 -0.92
C ALA A 43 6.29 -0.32 -1.96
N LEU A 44 7.44 -0.87 -2.35
CA LEU A 44 8.18 -0.42 -3.53
C LEU A 44 7.87 -1.39 -4.65
N LEU A 45 7.24 -0.90 -5.69
CA LEU A 45 6.81 -1.69 -6.85
C LEU A 45 7.77 -1.43 -7.98
N ILE A 46 8.72 -2.34 -8.19
CA ILE A 46 9.76 -2.18 -9.22
C ILE A 46 9.24 -2.78 -10.52
N THR A 47 9.20 -1.96 -11.57
CA THR A 47 8.70 -2.41 -12.87
C THR A 47 9.81 -2.58 -13.89
N ARG A 48 10.93 -1.87 -13.72
CA ARG A 48 12.04 -1.95 -14.68
C ARG A 48 13.33 -1.59 -13.98
N GLY A 49 14.40 -2.23 -14.41
CA GLY A 49 15.73 -1.98 -13.93
C GLY A 49 16.24 -3.09 -13.04
N SER A 50 17.54 -3.12 -12.85
CA SER A 50 18.20 -4.13 -12.04
C SER A 50 18.53 -3.54 -10.69
N VAL A 51 18.05 -4.17 -9.63
CA VAL A 51 18.21 -3.70 -8.25
C VAL A 51 18.86 -4.83 -7.43
N ASP A 52 19.85 -4.46 -6.63
CA ASP A 52 20.36 -5.37 -5.62
C ASP A 52 19.35 -5.39 -4.46
N SER A 53 18.53 -6.43 -4.45
CA SER A 53 17.43 -6.51 -3.49
C SER A 53 17.91 -6.58 -2.05
N GLN A 54 19.04 -7.25 -1.79
CA GLN A 54 19.57 -7.36 -0.43
C GLN A 54 20.04 -6.01 0.08
N LYS A 55 20.72 -5.25 -0.77
CA LYS A 55 21.18 -3.91 -0.40
C LYS A 55 19.98 -3.00 -0.14
N LEU A 56 18.97 -3.07 -1.01
CA LEU A 56 17.75 -2.27 -0.86
C LEU A 56 17.05 -2.60 0.46
N MET A 57 16.91 -3.90 0.76
CA MET A 57 16.25 -4.30 2.01
C MET A 57 17.05 -3.86 3.22
N LYS A 58 18.40 -3.90 3.16
CA LYS A 58 19.23 -3.45 4.26
C LYS A 58 19.05 -1.95 4.53
N ILE A 59 18.96 -1.16 3.47
CA ILE A 59 18.70 0.28 3.61
C ILE A 59 17.39 0.50 4.38
N LEU A 60 16.36 -0.26 4.04
CA LEU A 60 15.07 -0.12 4.71
C LEU A 60 15.13 -0.60 6.16
N VAL A 61 15.79 -1.72 6.41
CA VAL A 61 15.96 -2.23 7.78
C VAL A 61 16.69 -1.19 8.65
N ASP A 62 17.77 -0.62 8.13
CA ASP A 62 18.53 0.39 8.86
C ASP A 62 17.69 1.63 9.15
N ALA A 63 16.92 2.07 8.16
CA ALA A 63 16.05 3.24 8.32
C ALA A 63 14.94 2.98 9.34
N ASN A 64 14.53 1.73 9.51
CA ASN A 64 13.42 1.37 10.40
C ASN A 64 13.84 1.31 11.87
N GLU A 65 15.13 1.37 12.17
CA GLU A 65 15.61 1.24 13.56
C GLU A 65 15.00 2.28 14.48
N ASP A 66 14.75 3.47 13.97
CA ASP A 66 14.21 4.57 14.76
C ASP A 66 12.69 4.67 14.68
N TRP A 67 12.03 3.69 14.07
CA TRP A 67 10.57 3.75 13.94
C TRP A 67 9.91 3.56 15.30
N PRO A 68 9.08 4.54 15.74
CA PRO A 68 8.54 4.51 17.11
C PRO A 68 7.47 3.44 17.32
N GLY A 69 6.90 2.90 16.27
CA GLY A 69 5.80 1.96 16.36
C GLY A 69 6.20 0.52 16.60
N GLY A 70 7.48 0.25 16.85
CA GLY A 70 7.95 -1.10 17.08
C GLY A 70 8.65 -1.69 15.85
N GLU A 71 8.88 -2.99 15.91
CA GLU A 71 9.64 -3.66 14.87
C GLU A 71 8.84 -3.79 13.58
N LEU A 72 9.48 -3.44 12.46
CA LEU A 72 8.89 -3.56 11.12
C LEU A 72 9.58 -4.66 10.35
N LYS A 73 8.81 -5.43 9.62
CA LYS A 73 9.36 -6.53 8.80
C LYS A 73 9.54 -6.04 7.37
N VAL A 74 10.73 -6.28 6.82
CA VAL A 74 11.05 -5.97 5.43
C VAL A 74 11.09 -7.28 4.67
N GLU A 75 10.29 -7.38 3.61
CA GLU A 75 10.18 -8.61 2.83
C GLU A 75 10.23 -8.30 1.36
N LYS A 76 10.57 -9.30 0.56
CA LYS A 76 10.54 -9.17 -0.90
C LYS A 76 9.67 -10.24 -1.50
N THR A 77 9.06 -9.89 -2.63
CA THR A 77 8.26 -10.79 -3.43
C THR A 77 8.28 -10.30 -4.87
N ASP A 78 7.45 -10.85 -5.70
CA ASP A 78 7.31 -10.42 -7.10
C ASP A 78 5.86 -10.59 -7.52
N GLY A 79 5.57 -10.31 -8.76
CA GLY A 79 4.25 -10.48 -9.31
C GLY A 79 4.26 -10.24 -10.81
N LYS A 80 3.10 -10.37 -11.41
CA LYS A 80 2.95 -10.11 -12.84
C LYS A 80 3.32 -8.65 -13.10
N ASN A 81 4.23 -8.42 -14.03
CA ASN A 81 4.76 -7.10 -14.39
C ASN A 81 5.63 -6.46 -13.32
N PHE A 82 5.95 -7.18 -12.23
CA PHE A 82 6.79 -6.66 -11.15
C PHE A 82 7.89 -7.67 -10.87
N PRO A 83 9.10 -7.47 -11.44
CA PRO A 83 10.22 -8.36 -11.12
C PRO A 83 10.61 -8.32 -9.66
N LEU A 84 10.31 -7.23 -8.97
CA LEU A 84 10.62 -7.12 -7.54
C LEU A 84 9.60 -6.22 -6.86
N ILE A 85 9.09 -6.67 -5.72
CA ILE A 85 8.27 -5.87 -4.82
C ILE A 85 8.90 -5.99 -3.43
N VAL A 86 9.18 -4.86 -2.80
CA VAL A 86 9.70 -4.85 -1.44
C VAL A 86 8.66 -4.21 -0.54
N THR A 87 8.30 -4.91 0.54
CA THR A 87 7.27 -4.43 1.47
C THR A 87 7.86 -4.19 2.85
N VAL A 88 7.30 -3.23 3.54
CA VAL A 88 7.59 -2.94 4.95
C VAL A 88 6.26 -2.90 5.68
N GLY A 89 6.16 -3.58 6.78
CA GLY A 89 4.92 -3.55 7.55
C GLY A 89 4.86 -4.58 8.66
N LEU A 90 3.64 -4.84 9.11
CA LEU A 90 2.38 -4.20 8.72
C LEU A 90 2.11 -2.98 9.59
N PHE A 91 1.54 -1.96 8.99
CA PHE A 91 1.09 -0.79 9.73
C PHE A 91 -0.40 -0.93 10.05
N GLU A 92 -0.84 -0.40 11.17
CA GLU A 92 -2.18 -0.68 11.68
C GLU A 92 -3.31 -0.07 10.83
N ASN A 93 -3.01 0.99 10.07
CA ASN A 93 -3.99 1.62 9.18
C ASN A 93 -3.27 2.48 8.17
N SER A 94 -4.05 3.12 7.28
CA SER A 94 -3.47 3.91 6.18
C SER A 94 -2.74 5.15 6.68
N THR A 95 -3.20 5.75 7.76
CA THR A 95 -2.56 6.97 8.29
C THR A 95 -1.13 6.68 8.72
N VAL A 96 -0.93 5.61 9.47
CA VAL A 96 0.40 5.24 9.94
C VAL A 96 1.29 4.84 8.77
N ALA A 97 0.75 4.08 7.82
CA ALA A 97 1.52 3.69 6.64
C ALA A 97 1.93 4.90 5.81
N MET A 98 1.05 5.89 5.65
CA MET A 98 1.39 7.11 4.92
C MET A 98 2.46 7.93 5.64
N ASP A 99 2.44 7.95 6.96
CA ASP A 99 3.49 8.63 7.73
C ASP A 99 4.84 7.97 7.44
N TYR A 100 4.88 6.64 7.41
CA TYR A 100 6.10 5.92 7.06
C TYR A 100 6.55 6.28 5.65
N LEU A 101 5.63 6.23 4.69
CA LEU A 101 5.95 6.54 3.28
C LEU A 101 6.58 7.92 3.15
N LYS A 102 5.96 8.92 3.77
CA LYS A 102 6.47 10.30 3.69
C LYS A 102 7.87 10.41 4.27
N GLY A 103 8.13 9.69 5.37
CA GLY A 103 9.43 9.70 6.00
C GLY A 103 10.50 9.01 5.19
N ILE A 104 10.20 7.82 4.69
CA ILE A 104 11.21 7.02 3.99
C ILE A 104 11.60 7.63 2.64
N LEU A 105 10.69 8.36 2.00
CA LEU A 105 10.99 9.02 0.74
C LEU A 105 12.02 10.14 0.88
N LYS A 106 12.34 10.55 2.11
CA LYS A 106 13.39 11.54 2.35
C LYS A 106 14.78 10.92 2.43
N SER A 107 14.87 9.59 2.46
CA SER A 107 16.15 8.90 2.60
C SER A 107 16.99 9.05 1.34
N SER A 108 18.17 9.67 1.47
CA SER A 108 19.09 9.81 0.34
C SER A 108 19.67 8.46 -0.08
N ALA A 109 19.89 7.56 0.88
CA ALA A 109 20.40 6.23 0.57
C ALA A 109 19.38 5.47 -0.30
N LEU A 110 18.11 5.58 0.04
CA LEU A 110 17.05 4.94 -0.76
C LEU A 110 17.01 5.52 -2.16
N LYS A 111 17.04 6.85 -2.26
CA LYS A 111 17.00 7.51 -3.57
C LYS A 111 18.17 7.08 -4.45
N GLN A 112 19.36 6.98 -3.87
CA GLN A 112 20.54 6.57 -4.63
C GLN A 112 20.41 5.13 -5.13
N SER A 113 19.87 4.23 -4.28
CA SER A 113 19.75 2.83 -4.67
C SER A 113 18.70 2.60 -5.75
N LEU A 114 17.82 3.57 -5.96
CA LEU A 114 16.74 3.48 -6.96
C LEU A 114 17.00 4.32 -8.20
N GLN A 115 18.21 4.87 -8.35
CA GLN A 115 18.55 5.61 -9.57
C GLN A 115 18.48 4.68 -10.78
N ASN A 116 17.91 5.19 -11.87
CA ASN A 116 17.76 4.45 -13.13
C ASN A 116 16.83 3.26 -13.01
N ILE A 117 15.99 3.24 -11.97
CA ILE A 117 15.01 2.20 -11.71
C ILE A 117 13.63 2.79 -11.92
N SER A 118 12.76 2.06 -12.62
CA SER A 118 11.35 2.46 -12.73
C SER A 118 10.59 1.81 -11.59
N TYR A 119 9.99 2.62 -10.74
CA TYR A 119 9.30 2.12 -9.57
C TYR A 119 8.19 3.06 -9.15
N ASN A 120 7.29 2.56 -8.31
CA ASN A 120 6.31 3.36 -7.61
C ASN A 120 6.39 3.01 -6.13
N SER A 121 6.20 4.01 -5.29
CA SER A 121 6.11 3.80 -3.85
C SER A 121 4.67 4.09 -3.43
N VAL A 122 4.08 3.13 -2.74
CA VAL A 122 2.66 3.20 -2.37
C VAL A 122 2.46 2.62 -0.96
N ILE A 123 1.26 2.84 -0.43
CA ILE A 123 0.77 2.00 0.66
C ILE A 123 -0.30 1.10 0.07
N ILE A 124 -0.46 -0.09 0.62
CA ILE A 124 -1.34 -1.08 0.00
C ILE A 124 -1.76 -2.13 1.03
N THR A 125 -3.04 -2.50 1.03
CA THR A 125 -3.51 -3.59 1.89
C THR A 125 -3.02 -4.93 1.37
N LYS A 126 -3.05 -5.94 2.23
CA LYS A 126 -2.66 -7.29 1.84
C LYS A 126 -3.51 -7.80 0.67
N ASP A 127 -4.83 -7.59 0.74
CA ASP A 127 -5.73 -8.07 -0.32
C ASP A 127 -5.44 -7.38 -1.65
N ASN A 128 -5.22 -6.08 -1.61
CA ASN A 128 -4.90 -5.35 -2.84
C ASN A 128 -3.52 -5.74 -3.38
N LEU A 129 -2.57 -6.02 -2.50
CA LEU A 129 -1.25 -6.48 -2.94
C LEU A 129 -1.37 -7.82 -3.65
N ASP A 130 -2.15 -8.75 -3.09
CA ASP A 130 -2.37 -10.04 -3.74
C ASP A 130 -3.01 -9.87 -5.11
N ALA A 131 -4.02 -8.98 -5.21
CA ALA A 131 -4.68 -8.71 -6.49
C ALA A 131 -3.72 -8.06 -7.49
N LEU A 132 -2.88 -7.14 -7.02
CA LEU A 132 -1.90 -6.48 -7.87
C LEU A 132 -0.88 -7.47 -8.41
N ARG A 133 -0.39 -8.36 -7.56
CA ARG A 133 0.58 -9.37 -7.96
C ARG A 133 0.01 -10.31 -9.03
N LYS A 134 -1.28 -10.63 -8.92
CA LYS A 134 -1.94 -11.54 -9.87
C LYS A 134 -2.28 -10.82 -11.18
N SER A 135 -2.83 -9.63 -11.10
CA SER A 135 -3.32 -8.90 -12.27
C SER A 135 -2.22 -8.14 -13.01
N GLY A 136 -1.22 -7.67 -12.27
CA GLY A 136 -0.21 -6.79 -12.83
C GLY A 136 -0.74 -5.43 -13.22
N ASN A 137 -1.95 -5.07 -12.79
CA ASN A 137 -2.60 -3.84 -13.25
C ASN A 137 -2.25 -2.67 -12.35
N LEU A 138 -1.07 -2.12 -12.59
CA LEU A 138 -0.55 -0.99 -11.83
C LEU A 138 -1.36 0.28 -12.07
N ASN A 139 -1.81 0.51 -13.30
CA ASN A 139 -2.49 1.76 -13.63
C ASN A 139 -3.75 1.95 -12.79
N VAL A 140 -4.55 0.89 -12.66
CA VAL A 140 -5.78 0.98 -11.85
C VAL A 140 -5.43 1.16 -10.38
N TYR A 141 -4.41 0.48 -9.89
CA TYR A 141 -4.02 0.67 -8.49
C TYR A 141 -3.52 2.09 -8.24
N MET A 142 -2.74 2.66 -9.15
CA MET A 142 -2.24 4.04 -8.98
C MET A 142 -3.39 5.04 -9.02
N GLU A 143 -4.45 4.76 -9.78
CA GLU A 143 -5.64 5.61 -9.75
C GLU A 143 -6.29 5.59 -8.36
N LEU A 144 -6.45 4.39 -7.80
CA LEU A 144 -6.98 4.24 -6.45
C LEU A 144 -6.09 4.98 -5.44
N PHE A 145 -4.78 4.79 -5.55
CA PHE A 145 -3.84 5.37 -4.61
C PHE A 145 -3.88 6.89 -4.63
N LYS A 146 -3.87 7.47 -5.82
CA LYS A 146 -3.88 8.93 -5.96
C LYS A 146 -5.19 9.52 -5.48
N LYS A 147 -6.31 8.96 -5.87
CA LYS A 147 -7.62 9.49 -5.49
C LYS A 147 -7.95 9.20 -4.03
N GLY A 148 -7.64 7.98 -3.59
CA GLY A 148 -8.04 7.54 -2.26
C GLY A 148 -7.12 8.02 -1.15
N TYR A 149 -5.81 7.90 -1.36
CA TYR A 149 -4.84 8.21 -0.30
C TYR A 149 -4.19 9.57 -0.45
N LEU A 150 -4.01 10.04 -1.67
CA LEU A 150 -3.35 11.34 -1.91
C LEU A 150 -4.35 12.47 -2.17
N GLY A 151 -5.62 12.15 -2.38
CA GLY A 151 -6.65 13.16 -2.58
C GLY A 151 -6.55 13.89 -3.90
N ARG A 152 -6.09 13.21 -4.96
CA ARG A 152 -5.93 13.86 -6.27
C ARG A 152 -6.91 13.37 -7.30
#